data_f7fdb6e346f12699a44b896addd0f2a1
#
_entry.id   f7fdb6e346f12699a44b896addd0f2a1
#
_cell.length_a   1.000
_cell.length_b   1.000
_cell.length_c   1.000
_cell.angle_alpha   90.00
_cell.angle_beta   90.00
_cell.angle_gamma   90.00
#
_symmetry.space_group_name_H-M   'P 1'
#
loop_
_entity.id
_entity.type
_entity.pdbx_description
1 polymer ?
#
loop_
_entity_poly.entity_id
_entity_poly.type
_entity_poly.pdbx_seq_one_letter_code
_entity_poly.pdbx_strand_id
1 'polypeptide(L)'
;EIGFETDLMQGLIEGRLDIGVMYTPQSRPGLTVEALMEESLVMVSSRPTARAEPDADYVYVDWGPEFYAKHNARFPEFVGAGITANIGWLGLQHVLQFGGSGYFPIRLVQPYLQDGQLHRLPDAPTFPLPAYLVYSSDADRRLLEPALDGIRRVAAEAA
;
A
#
# COMPACT_ATOMS: atom_id res chain seq x y z
N GLU A 1 -6.15 13.84 2.24
CA GLU A 1 -7.17 12.91 2.74
C GLU A 1 -6.65 11.47 2.57
N ILE A 2 -6.87 10.62 3.58
CA ILE A 2 -6.65 9.16 3.50
C ILE A 2 -8.02 8.53 3.61
N GLY A 3 -8.33 7.60 2.71
CA GLY A 3 -9.64 6.96 2.68
C GLY A 3 -9.64 5.65 1.88
N PHE A 4 -10.79 5.04 1.80
CA PHE A 4 -10.96 3.86 0.96
C PHE A 4 -10.97 4.27 -0.52
N GLU A 5 -10.41 3.42 -1.37
CA GLU A 5 -10.29 3.73 -2.81
C GLU A 5 -11.63 4.06 -3.47
N THR A 6 -12.71 3.41 -3.05
CA THR A 6 -14.06 3.71 -3.56
C THR A 6 -14.46 5.16 -3.26
N ASP A 7 -14.20 5.64 -2.04
CA ASP A 7 -14.54 7.00 -1.61
C ASP A 7 -13.66 8.03 -2.30
N LEU A 8 -12.36 7.72 -2.46
CA LEU A 8 -11.42 8.56 -3.21
C LEU A 8 -11.82 8.66 -4.68
N MET A 9 -12.17 7.54 -5.32
CA MET A 9 -12.67 7.53 -6.70
C MET A 9 -13.93 8.36 -6.85
N GLN A 10 -14.88 8.23 -5.93
CA GLN A 10 -16.11 9.03 -5.92
C GLN A 10 -15.80 10.52 -5.75
N GLY A 11 -14.86 10.86 -4.86
CA GLY A 11 -14.40 12.24 -4.65
C GLY A 11 -13.80 12.88 -5.91
N LEU A 12 -13.04 12.11 -6.70
CA LEU A 12 -12.50 12.54 -7.98
C LEU A 12 -13.60 12.76 -9.03
N ILE A 13 -14.59 11.85 -9.09
CA ILE A 13 -15.72 11.97 -10.03
C ILE A 13 -16.58 13.20 -9.71
N GLU A 14 -16.81 13.49 -8.44
CA GLU A 14 -17.58 14.62 -7.96
C GLU A 14 -16.81 15.97 -7.95
N GLY A 15 -15.51 15.93 -8.25
CA GLY A 15 -14.66 17.14 -8.22
C GLY A 15 -14.38 17.65 -6.81
N ARG A 16 -14.58 16.83 -5.77
CA ARG A 16 -14.18 17.15 -4.39
C ARG A 16 -12.68 16.92 -4.18
N LEU A 17 -12.10 16.05 -4.97
CA LEU A 17 -10.67 15.78 -5.03
C LEU A 17 -10.16 16.05 -6.44
N ASP A 18 -8.98 16.62 -6.56
CA ASP A 18 -8.33 16.93 -7.84
C ASP A 18 -7.39 15.81 -8.28
N ILE A 19 -6.67 15.21 -7.33
CA ILE A 19 -5.67 14.17 -7.56
C ILE A 19 -5.84 13.07 -6.50
N GLY A 20 -5.76 11.81 -6.92
CA GLY A 20 -5.67 10.64 -6.06
C GLY A 20 -4.41 9.83 -6.33
N VAL A 21 -3.82 9.25 -5.29
CA VAL A 21 -2.80 8.20 -5.38
C VAL A 21 -3.40 6.94 -4.78
N MET A 22 -3.45 5.86 -5.55
CA MET A 22 -4.10 4.62 -5.12
C MET A 22 -3.51 3.39 -5.79
N TYR A 23 -3.80 2.22 -5.24
CA TYR A 23 -3.22 0.95 -5.70
C TYR A 23 -4.12 0.17 -6.67
N THR A 24 -5.44 0.32 -6.58
CA THR A 24 -6.39 -0.43 -7.41
C THR A 24 -7.45 0.47 -8.07
N PRO A 25 -7.03 1.55 -8.79
CA PRO A 25 -7.98 2.47 -9.39
C PRO A 25 -8.84 1.77 -10.45
N GLN A 26 -10.11 2.12 -10.47
CA GLN A 26 -11.01 1.70 -11.53
C GLN A 26 -10.92 2.67 -12.71
N SER A 27 -10.88 2.12 -13.93
CA SER A 27 -11.03 2.95 -15.12
C SER A 27 -12.45 3.51 -15.19
N ARG A 28 -12.56 4.83 -15.26
CA ARG A 28 -13.84 5.55 -15.34
C ARG A 28 -13.77 6.63 -16.42
N PRO A 29 -14.84 6.84 -17.20
CA PRO A 29 -14.91 7.97 -18.13
C PRO A 29 -14.67 9.29 -17.39
N GLY A 30 -13.90 10.18 -17.99
CA GLY A 30 -13.55 11.49 -17.40
C GLY A 30 -12.41 11.46 -16.37
N LEU A 31 -11.83 10.29 -16.09
CA LEU A 31 -10.64 10.17 -15.25
C LEU A 31 -9.47 9.62 -16.05
N THR A 32 -8.29 10.19 -15.80
CA THR A 32 -7.01 9.67 -16.29
C THR A 32 -6.36 8.85 -15.18
N VAL A 33 -5.94 7.63 -15.50
CA VAL A 33 -5.17 6.74 -14.62
C VAL A 33 -3.77 6.61 -15.21
N GLU A 34 -2.76 6.99 -14.44
CA GLU A 34 -1.35 6.98 -14.85
C GLU A 34 -0.54 6.14 -13.87
N ALA A 35 0.30 5.23 -14.36
CA ALA A 35 1.23 4.51 -13.51
C ALA A 35 2.23 5.49 -12.88
N LEU A 36 2.33 5.47 -11.55
CA LEU A 36 3.21 6.36 -10.80
C LEU A 36 4.52 5.68 -10.43
N MET A 37 4.42 4.52 -9.78
CA MET A 37 5.55 3.76 -9.29
C MET A 37 5.12 2.35 -8.90
N GLU A 38 6.08 1.49 -8.62
CA GLU A 38 5.83 0.17 -8.05
C GLU A 38 6.46 0.09 -6.65
N GLU A 39 5.63 -0.20 -5.65
CA GLU A 39 6.08 -0.50 -4.30
C GLU A 39 6.46 -1.98 -4.19
N SER A 40 7.37 -2.29 -3.25
CA SER A 40 7.68 -3.66 -2.85
C SER A 40 7.10 -3.93 -1.48
N LEU A 41 6.13 -4.84 -1.39
CA LEU A 41 5.63 -5.35 -0.12
C LEU A 41 6.61 -6.38 0.43
N VAL A 42 7.10 -6.13 1.63
CA VAL A 42 7.99 -7.02 2.36
C VAL A 42 7.34 -7.50 3.64
N MET A 43 7.61 -8.74 4.03
CA MET A 43 7.16 -9.24 5.32
C MET A 43 8.10 -8.74 6.42
N VAL A 44 7.52 -8.15 7.45
CA VAL A 44 8.23 -7.68 8.63
C VAL A 44 7.58 -8.22 9.90
N SER A 45 8.37 -8.28 10.96
CA SER A 45 7.90 -8.68 12.29
C SER A 45 8.52 -7.82 13.38
N SER A 46 7.80 -7.62 14.47
CA SER A 46 8.33 -7.05 15.71
C SER A 46 9.31 -8.00 16.43
N ARG A 47 9.35 -9.29 16.02
CA ARG A 47 10.24 -10.31 16.57
C ARG A 47 11.33 -10.68 15.55
N PRO A 48 12.62 -10.59 15.91
CA PRO A 48 13.72 -10.89 14.99
C PRO A 48 13.79 -12.37 14.60
N THR A 49 13.20 -13.26 15.40
CA THR A 49 13.20 -14.72 15.19
C THR A 49 11.87 -15.25 14.67
N ALA A 50 11.00 -14.36 14.16
CA ALA A 50 9.73 -14.78 13.57
C ALA A 50 9.96 -15.64 12.33
N ARG A 51 9.02 -16.57 12.08
CA ARG A 51 9.02 -17.38 10.85
C ARG A 51 8.56 -16.53 9.67
N ALA A 52 9.06 -16.86 8.48
CA ALA A 52 8.74 -16.19 7.24
C ALA A 52 7.37 -16.64 6.65
N GLU A 53 6.38 -16.78 7.51
CA GLU A 53 5.02 -17.20 7.19
C GLU A 53 4.00 -16.54 8.13
N PRO A 54 2.74 -16.37 7.71
CA PRO A 54 1.68 -15.90 8.59
C PRO A 54 1.50 -16.82 9.80
N ASP A 55 1.54 -16.24 11.00
CA ASP A 55 1.32 -16.94 12.27
C ASP A 55 0.10 -16.37 13.02
N ALA A 56 -0.08 -16.75 14.30
CA ALA A 56 -1.22 -16.31 15.10
C ALA A 56 -1.29 -14.79 15.30
N ASP A 57 -0.13 -14.11 15.27
CA ASP A 57 -0.01 -12.65 15.46
C ASP A 57 0.14 -11.91 14.13
N TYR A 58 -0.17 -12.59 13.03
CA TYR A 58 -0.11 -11.98 11.70
C TYR A 58 -1.26 -10.99 11.51
N VAL A 59 -0.93 -9.80 11.06
CA VAL A 59 -1.87 -8.76 10.65
C VAL A 59 -2.00 -8.80 9.13
N TYR A 60 -3.17 -9.17 8.63
CA TYR A 60 -3.45 -9.11 7.21
C TYR A 60 -3.87 -7.69 6.82
N VAL A 61 -3.11 -7.08 5.92
CA VAL A 61 -3.48 -5.80 5.32
C VAL A 61 -4.02 -6.07 3.92
N ASP A 62 -5.20 -5.55 3.62
CA ASP A 62 -5.80 -5.66 2.30
C ASP A 62 -5.17 -4.65 1.34
N TRP A 63 -4.18 -5.11 0.58
CA TRP A 63 -3.51 -4.36 -0.48
C TRP A 63 -4.17 -4.54 -1.84
N GLY A 64 -5.37 -5.11 -1.88
CA GLY A 64 -6.13 -5.32 -3.09
C GLY A 64 -6.12 -6.77 -3.62
N PRO A 65 -6.93 -7.01 -4.67
CA PRO A 65 -7.21 -8.38 -5.14
C PRO A 65 -5.99 -9.10 -5.71
N GLU A 66 -5.06 -8.39 -6.33
CA GLU A 66 -3.85 -8.99 -6.88
C GLU A 66 -2.92 -9.50 -5.76
N PHE A 67 -2.73 -8.67 -4.72
CA PHE A 67 -1.99 -9.09 -3.53
C PHE A 67 -2.67 -10.29 -2.86
N TYR A 68 -3.99 -10.24 -2.66
CA TYR A 68 -4.76 -11.33 -2.09
C TYR A 68 -4.51 -12.65 -2.82
N ALA A 69 -4.60 -12.66 -4.15
CA ALA A 69 -4.38 -13.86 -4.96
C ALA A 69 -2.96 -14.40 -4.83
N LYS A 70 -1.95 -13.55 -4.93
CA LYS A 70 -0.52 -13.92 -4.81
C LYS A 70 -0.17 -14.40 -3.40
N HIS A 71 -0.68 -13.70 -2.39
CA HIS A 71 -0.49 -14.07 -0.98
C HIS A 71 -1.05 -15.46 -0.68
N ASN A 72 -2.30 -15.73 -1.07
CA ASN A 72 -2.93 -17.03 -0.84
C ASN A 72 -2.26 -18.17 -1.63
N ALA A 73 -1.80 -17.88 -2.84
CA ALA A 73 -1.04 -18.88 -3.62
C ALA A 73 0.29 -19.23 -2.93
N ARG A 74 0.91 -18.28 -2.25
CA ARG A 74 2.20 -18.51 -1.56
C ARG A 74 2.02 -19.13 -0.18
N PHE A 75 0.92 -18.81 0.50
CA PHE A 75 0.59 -19.32 1.84
C PHE A 75 -0.76 -20.07 1.82
N PRO A 76 -0.82 -21.24 1.20
CA PRO A 76 -2.08 -21.99 1.03
C PRO A 76 -2.70 -22.44 2.37
N GLU A 77 -1.89 -22.56 3.41
CA GLU A 77 -2.36 -22.92 4.77
C GLU A 77 -2.94 -21.72 5.54
N PHE A 78 -2.83 -20.51 4.98
CA PHE A 78 -3.38 -19.32 5.61
C PHE A 78 -4.91 -19.30 5.52
N VAL A 79 -5.57 -19.45 6.64
CA VAL A 79 -7.04 -19.50 6.74
C VAL A 79 -7.67 -18.20 7.23
N GLY A 80 -6.88 -17.17 7.40
CA GLY A 80 -7.29 -15.84 7.86
C GLY A 80 -6.46 -15.36 9.05
N ALA A 81 -6.43 -14.06 9.25
CA ALA A 81 -5.76 -13.40 10.37
C ALA A 81 -6.76 -13.04 11.46
N GLY A 82 -6.29 -12.98 12.71
CA GLY A 82 -7.07 -12.45 13.83
C GLY A 82 -7.33 -10.93 13.66
N ILE A 83 -6.43 -10.24 12.99
CA ILE A 83 -6.53 -8.81 12.67
C ILE A 83 -6.44 -8.61 11.16
N THR A 84 -7.42 -7.92 10.61
CA THR A 84 -7.43 -7.46 9.22
C THR A 84 -7.54 -5.94 9.19
N ALA A 85 -6.72 -5.28 8.40
CA ALA A 85 -6.73 -3.84 8.21
C ALA A 85 -6.93 -3.50 6.73
N ASN A 86 -7.79 -2.53 6.45
CA ASN A 86 -8.03 -2.02 5.09
C ASN A 86 -7.19 -0.76 4.80
N ILE A 87 -6.52 -0.22 5.82
CA ILE A 87 -5.61 0.92 5.71
C ILE A 87 -4.25 0.47 6.22
N GLY A 88 -3.25 0.47 5.35
CA GLY A 88 -1.92 -0.05 5.64
C GLY A 88 -1.24 0.60 6.85
N TRP A 89 -1.41 1.92 6.99
CA TRP A 89 -0.89 2.65 8.15
C TRP A 89 -1.45 2.14 9.49
N LEU A 90 -2.75 1.85 9.55
CA LEU A 90 -3.37 1.33 10.77
C LEU A 90 -2.86 -0.08 11.11
N GLY A 91 -2.69 -0.92 10.09
CA GLY A 91 -2.09 -2.25 10.28
C GLY A 91 -0.65 -2.15 10.82
N LEU A 92 0.15 -1.22 10.28
CA LEU A 92 1.51 -0.97 10.78
C LEU A 92 1.51 -0.48 12.22
N GLN A 93 0.65 0.49 12.58
CA GLN A 93 0.54 0.98 13.96
C GLN A 93 0.17 -0.14 14.93
N HIS A 94 -0.70 -1.08 14.52
CA HIS A 94 -1.02 -2.24 15.33
C HIS A 94 0.22 -3.10 15.60
N VAL A 95 0.99 -3.44 14.56
CA VAL A 95 2.22 -4.24 14.71
C VAL A 95 3.26 -3.55 15.58
N LEU A 96 3.43 -2.24 15.44
CA LEU A 96 4.37 -1.46 16.25
C LEU A 96 3.97 -1.41 17.73
N GLN A 97 2.67 -1.29 18.02
CA GLN A 97 2.18 -1.12 19.38
C GLN A 97 1.96 -2.45 20.11
N PHE A 98 1.45 -3.45 19.42
CA PHE A 98 1.03 -4.72 20.03
C PHE A 98 1.90 -5.92 19.63
N GLY A 99 2.80 -5.70 18.68
CA GLY A 99 3.60 -6.77 18.11
C GLY A 99 2.89 -7.52 16.99
N GLY A 100 3.60 -8.47 16.39
CA GLY A 100 3.12 -9.30 15.30
C GLY A 100 3.94 -9.14 14.05
N SER A 101 3.38 -9.59 12.94
CA SER A 101 3.99 -9.54 11.61
C SER A 101 2.95 -9.12 10.55
N GLY A 102 3.42 -8.74 9.37
CA GLY A 102 2.57 -8.38 8.25
C GLY A 102 3.36 -7.95 7.02
N TYR A 103 2.65 -7.75 5.91
CA TYR A 103 3.23 -7.21 4.68
C TYR A 103 2.99 -5.71 4.58
N PHE A 104 4.09 -4.97 4.33
CA PHE A 104 4.04 -3.51 4.18
C PHE A 104 5.01 -3.05 3.10
N PRO A 105 4.75 -1.90 2.45
CA PRO A 105 5.71 -1.27 1.55
C PRO A 105 7.05 -1.05 2.26
N ILE A 106 8.15 -1.44 1.61
CA ILE A 106 9.49 -1.34 2.21
C ILE A 106 9.80 0.09 2.67
N ARG A 107 9.39 1.10 1.92
CA ARG A 107 9.63 2.51 2.26
C ARG A 107 8.89 2.93 3.52
N LEU A 108 7.68 2.39 3.73
CA LEU A 108 6.87 2.69 4.92
C LEU A 108 7.53 2.14 6.19
N VAL A 109 8.17 0.98 6.11
CA VAL A 109 8.78 0.30 7.26
C VAL A 109 10.26 0.62 7.45
N GLN A 110 10.92 1.22 6.46
CA GLN A 110 12.35 1.51 6.47
C GLN A 110 12.85 2.21 7.76
N PRO A 111 12.19 3.25 8.29
CA PRO A 111 12.62 3.88 9.55
C PRO A 111 12.61 2.90 10.72
N TYR A 112 11.59 2.06 10.82
CA TYR A 112 11.41 1.09 11.91
C TYR A 112 12.38 -0.11 11.81
N LEU A 113 12.81 -0.44 10.57
CA LEU A 113 13.88 -1.42 10.35
C LEU A 113 15.24 -0.87 10.81
N GLN A 114 15.50 0.41 10.53
CA GLN A 114 16.74 1.08 10.96
C GLN A 114 16.81 1.23 12.48
N ASP A 115 15.69 1.53 13.12
CA ASP A 115 15.61 1.68 14.58
C ASP A 115 15.53 0.34 15.33
N GLY A 116 15.41 -0.78 14.61
CA GLY A 116 15.30 -2.12 15.20
C GLY A 116 13.96 -2.43 15.86
N GLN A 117 12.93 -1.61 15.61
CA GLN A 117 11.57 -1.88 16.07
C GLN A 117 10.87 -2.97 15.25
N LEU A 118 11.26 -3.08 13.97
CA LEU A 118 10.81 -4.11 13.05
C LEU A 118 12.02 -4.84 12.45
N HIS A 119 11.79 -6.08 12.06
CA HIS A 119 12.78 -6.95 11.43
C HIS A 119 12.20 -7.49 10.13
N ARG A 120 12.91 -7.29 9.02
CA ARG A 120 12.53 -7.91 7.76
C ARG A 120 12.75 -9.41 7.83
N LEU A 121 11.81 -10.17 7.27
CA LEU A 121 11.91 -11.63 7.15
C LEU A 121 12.35 -11.98 5.72
N PRO A 122 13.66 -12.16 5.48
CA PRO A 122 14.20 -12.24 4.11
C PRO A 122 13.79 -13.51 3.37
N ASP A 123 13.43 -14.57 4.10
CA ASP A 123 12.97 -15.84 3.53
C ASP A 123 11.51 -15.78 3.07
N ALA A 124 10.78 -14.73 3.46
CA ALA A 124 9.43 -14.49 2.96
C ALA A 124 9.47 -13.90 1.55
N PRO A 125 8.52 -14.26 0.66
CA PRO A 125 8.44 -13.67 -0.66
C PRO A 125 8.17 -12.16 -0.57
N THR A 126 8.59 -11.41 -1.59
CA THR A 126 8.16 -10.04 -1.80
C THR A 126 7.05 -10.00 -2.85
N PHE A 127 6.15 -9.02 -2.74
CA PHE A 127 5.09 -8.82 -3.71
C PHE A 127 5.15 -7.40 -4.27
N PRO A 128 4.99 -7.23 -5.61
CA PRO A 128 4.87 -5.89 -6.19
C PRO A 128 3.52 -5.29 -5.82
N LEU A 129 3.49 -3.98 -5.61
CA LEU A 129 2.29 -3.22 -5.37
C LEU A 129 2.36 -1.93 -6.22
N PRO A 130 1.82 -1.95 -7.45
CA PRO A 130 1.82 -0.78 -8.31
C PRO A 130 0.93 0.33 -7.73
N ALA A 131 1.41 1.57 -7.77
CA ALA A 131 0.67 2.76 -7.39
C ALA A 131 0.39 3.63 -8.61
N TYR A 132 -0.75 4.26 -8.62
CA TYR A 132 -1.26 5.04 -9.75
C TYR A 132 -1.65 6.44 -9.31
N LEU A 133 -1.44 7.41 -10.20
CA LEU A 133 -2.06 8.73 -10.15
C LEU A 133 -3.40 8.67 -10.86
N VAL A 134 -4.42 9.27 -10.25
CA VAL A 134 -5.75 9.41 -10.84
C VAL A 134 -6.18 10.87 -10.73
N TYR A 135 -6.64 11.45 -11.81
CA TYR A 135 -7.08 12.84 -11.87
C TYR A 135 -8.11 13.04 -12.99
N SER A 136 -8.88 14.13 -12.92
CA SER A 136 -9.86 14.46 -13.96
C SER A 136 -9.18 14.76 -15.29
N SER A 137 -9.68 14.13 -16.36
CA SER A 137 -9.23 14.39 -17.74
C SER A 137 -9.55 15.81 -18.21
N ASP A 138 -10.59 16.43 -17.64
CA ASP A 138 -11.10 17.75 -18.00
C ASP A 138 -10.56 18.86 -17.07
N ALA A 139 -9.70 18.51 -16.10
CA ALA A 139 -9.10 19.49 -15.20
C ALA A 139 -8.19 20.49 -15.94
N ASP A 140 -8.13 21.71 -15.42
CA ASP A 140 -7.18 22.70 -15.96
C ASP A 140 -5.73 22.23 -15.73
N ARG A 141 -5.11 21.76 -16.78
CA ARG A 141 -3.74 21.26 -16.79
C ARG A 141 -2.73 22.25 -16.24
N ARG A 142 -2.94 23.55 -16.43
CA ARG A 142 -2.04 24.61 -15.94
C ARG A 142 -1.99 24.63 -14.42
N LEU A 143 -3.10 24.31 -13.76
CA LEU A 143 -3.20 24.25 -12.30
C LEU A 143 -2.71 22.91 -11.77
N LEU A 144 -3.03 21.83 -12.47
CA LEU A 144 -2.76 20.47 -11.99
C LEU A 144 -1.31 20.03 -12.25
N GLU A 145 -0.73 20.39 -13.40
CA GLU A 145 0.58 19.87 -13.84
C GLU A 145 1.72 20.12 -12.84
N PRO A 146 1.85 21.28 -12.16
CA PRO A 146 2.89 21.47 -11.15
C PRO A 146 2.77 20.49 -9.98
N ALA A 147 1.54 20.15 -9.57
CA ALA A 147 1.31 19.19 -8.50
C ALA A 147 1.61 17.75 -8.96
N LEU A 148 1.17 17.36 -10.16
CA LEU A 148 1.47 16.06 -10.75
C LEU A 148 2.98 15.86 -10.92
N ASP A 149 3.70 16.86 -11.42
CA ASP A 149 5.16 16.80 -11.57
C ASP A 149 5.88 16.71 -10.23
N GLY A 150 5.37 17.38 -9.22
CA GLY A 150 5.87 17.25 -7.85
C GLY A 150 5.73 15.83 -7.32
N ILE A 151 4.56 15.22 -7.50
CA ILE A 151 4.30 13.84 -7.06
C ILE A 151 5.17 12.84 -7.85
N ARG A 152 5.27 12.98 -9.18
CA ARG A 152 6.12 12.13 -10.03
C ARG A 152 7.59 12.19 -9.61
N ARG A 153 8.10 13.38 -9.28
CA ARG A 153 9.48 13.57 -8.82
C ARG A 153 9.72 12.87 -7.49
N VAL A 154 8.84 13.07 -6.50
CA VAL A 154 8.94 12.39 -5.21
C VAL A 154 8.90 10.87 -5.37
N ALA A 155 8.03 10.36 -6.25
CA ALA A 155 7.96 8.94 -6.54
C ALA A 155 9.25 8.40 -7.18
N ALA A 156 9.86 9.16 -8.11
CA ALA A 156 11.10 8.78 -8.78
C ALA A 156 12.32 8.81 -7.85
N GLU A 157 12.40 9.76 -6.92
CA GLU A 157 13.48 9.86 -5.92
C GLU A 157 13.44 8.73 -4.89
N ALA A 158 12.30 8.10 -4.77
CA ALA A 158 12.03 7.09 -3.78
C ALA A 158 12.06 5.64 -4.35
N ALA A 159 12.31 5.49 -5.65
CA ALA A 159 12.34 4.20 -6.36
C ALA A 159 13.65 3.42 -6.15
#